data_8e9fb3edf8ec8cfdcb88fbf00a09e4eb
#
_entry.id   8e9fb3edf8ec8cfdcb88fbf00a09e4eb
#
_cell.length_a   1.000
_cell.length_b   1.000
_cell.length_c   1.000
_cell.angle_alpha   90.00
_cell.angle_beta   90.00
_cell.angle_gamma   90.00
#
_symmetry.space_group_name_H-M   'P 1'
#
loop_
_entity.id
_entity.type
_entity.pdbx_description
1 polymer ?
#
loop_
_entity_poly.entity_id
_entity_poly.type
_entity_poly.pdbx_seq_one_letter_code
_entity_poly.pdbx_strand_id
1 'polypeptide(L)'
;MMMSDRGRDRMKRPAAAAGAAVIGSTAAYLLVVRPWQLRWGATDEERDATLAGDDLIPNPDLMATRAITVHASPEQVWPWIAQLGQGRGGFYSYDALENLVGCDIHSADQVVPEWQDLKVGDQVKLHPEVGLGVAVVEPGRALVLRGGVPMGTVPPPYDTTWAFVLREQPDGTTRLLVRERYAYTQQWAPLLVEPVAVVAFVMTQRMLRGIRDRAEQGSRPTA
;
A
#
# COMPACT_ATOMS: atom_id res chain seq x y z
N MET A 1 23.13 53.74 31.15
CA MET A 1 21.97 52.88 31.27
C MET A 1 22.22 51.69 30.36
N MET A 2 22.88 50.65 30.91
CA MET A 2 23.39 49.46 30.20
C MET A 2 22.36 48.33 30.43
N MET A 3 21.41 48.17 29.50
CA MET A 3 20.43 47.07 29.58
C MET A 3 20.99 45.80 28.98
N SER A 4 21.00 44.80 29.79
CA SER A 4 21.58 43.49 29.75
C SER A 4 21.24 42.68 28.48
N ASP A 5 22.31 42.29 27.76
CA ASP A 5 22.36 41.37 26.61
C ASP A 5 22.06 39.89 26.99
N ARG A 6 21.88 39.63 28.29
CA ARG A 6 21.67 38.26 28.81
C ARG A 6 20.27 37.65 28.51
N GLY A 7 19.31 38.46 28.11
CA GLY A 7 17.94 37.98 27.81
C GLY A 7 17.80 37.38 26.41
N ARG A 8 18.59 37.83 25.43
CA ARG A 8 18.54 37.35 24.04
C ARG A 8 19.17 35.99 23.84
N ASP A 9 20.20 35.66 24.60
CA ASP A 9 20.88 34.36 24.50
C ASP A 9 20.07 33.21 25.13
N ARG A 10 19.24 33.51 26.12
CA ARG A 10 18.41 32.51 26.82
C ARG A 10 17.23 31.99 25.94
N MET A 11 16.72 32.84 25.04
CA MET A 11 15.64 32.48 24.09
C MET A 11 16.16 31.82 22.80
N LYS A 12 17.41 32.06 22.41
CA LYS A 12 18.02 31.49 21.20
C LYS A 12 18.35 29.99 21.36
N ARG A 13 18.71 29.54 22.56
CA ARG A 13 19.05 28.14 22.85
C ARG A 13 17.90 27.15 22.66
N PRO A 14 16.66 27.38 23.17
CA PRO A 14 15.55 26.47 22.93
C PRO A 14 15.11 26.46 21.47
N ALA A 15 15.17 27.59 20.76
CA ALA A 15 14.85 27.63 19.33
C ALA A 15 15.87 26.87 18.46
N ALA A 16 17.16 26.98 18.77
CA ALA A 16 18.20 26.22 18.10
C ALA A 16 18.10 24.72 18.38
N ALA A 17 17.78 24.33 19.64
CA ALA A 17 17.56 22.92 19.99
C ALA A 17 16.31 22.33 19.30
N ALA A 18 15.22 23.10 19.23
CA ALA A 18 14.02 22.71 18.49
C ALA A 18 14.28 22.54 16.99
N GLY A 19 15.03 23.47 16.38
CA GLY A 19 15.45 23.39 14.99
C GLY A 19 16.31 22.15 14.71
N ALA A 20 17.28 21.88 15.57
CA ALA A 20 18.13 20.67 15.46
C ALA A 20 17.32 19.37 15.61
N ALA A 21 16.34 19.35 16.52
CA ALA A 21 15.46 18.19 16.69
C ALA A 21 14.57 17.94 15.47
N VAL A 22 14.01 18.98 14.87
CA VAL A 22 13.21 18.86 13.62
C VAL A 22 14.07 18.35 12.48
N ILE A 23 15.26 18.93 12.28
CA ILE A 23 16.18 18.47 11.22
C ILE A 23 16.59 17.02 11.45
N GLY A 24 16.94 16.64 12.69
CA GLY A 24 17.31 15.28 13.05
C GLY A 24 16.17 14.29 12.83
N SER A 25 14.96 14.64 13.21
CA SER A 25 13.76 13.80 13.01
C SER A 25 13.43 13.63 11.52
N THR A 26 13.51 14.71 10.73
CA THR A 26 13.30 14.67 9.28
C THR A 26 14.35 13.80 8.60
N ALA A 27 15.63 13.97 8.95
CA ALA A 27 16.70 13.14 8.42
C ALA A 27 16.53 11.67 8.78
N ALA A 28 16.20 11.35 10.03
CA ALA A 28 15.92 9.98 10.46
C ALA A 28 14.74 9.35 9.70
N TYR A 29 13.67 10.12 9.49
CA TYR A 29 12.54 9.68 8.67
C TYR A 29 12.98 9.37 7.24
N LEU A 30 13.62 10.32 6.56
CA LEU A 30 13.99 10.19 5.15
C LEU A 30 15.04 9.09 4.90
N LEU A 31 15.99 8.91 5.81
CA LEU A 31 17.12 7.99 5.63
C LEU A 31 16.85 6.56 6.16
N VAL A 32 15.95 6.40 7.12
CA VAL A 32 15.72 5.12 7.79
C VAL A 32 14.28 4.66 7.65
N VAL A 33 13.32 5.46 8.11
CA VAL A 33 11.91 5.04 8.19
C VAL A 33 11.30 4.92 6.80
N ARG A 34 11.48 5.94 5.93
CA ARG A 34 10.93 5.95 4.58
C ARG A 34 11.45 4.81 3.71
N PRO A 35 12.77 4.54 3.60
CA PRO A 35 13.25 3.37 2.85
C PRO A 35 12.75 2.05 3.41
N TRP A 36 12.65 1.90 4.73
CA TRP A 36 12.13 0.70 5.37
C TRP A 36 10.64 0.48 5.05
N GLN A 37 9.79 1.50 5.19
CA GLN A 37 8.35 1.37 4.91
C GLN A 37 8.04 1.10 3.43
N LEU A 38 8.86 1.64 2.51
CA LEU A 38 8.68 1.41 1.08
C LEU A 38 9.06 0.00 0.63
N ARG A 39 9.84 -0.73 1.43
CA ARG A 39 10.30 -2.09 1.11
C ARG A 39 10.01 -3.12 2.20
N TRP A 40 9.05 -2.85 3.07
CA TRP A 40 8.77 -3.71 4.20
C TRP A 40 8.51 -5.16 3.80
N GLY A 41 9.30 -6.08 4.36
CA GLY A 41 9.20 -7.51 4.12
C GLY A 41 9.71 -7.99 2.75
N ALA A 42 10.01 -7.09 1.80
CA ALA A 42 10.59 -7.44 0.51
C ALA A 42 12.12 -7.55 0.59
N THR A 43 12.70 -8.48 -0.17
CA THR A 43 14.15 -8.56 -0.40
C THR A 43 14.60 -7.52 -1.44
N ASP A 44 15.91 -7.27 -1.52
CA ASP A 44 16.44 -6.38 -2.56
C ASP A 44 16.18 -6.92 -3.97
N GLU A 45 16.27 -8.26 -4.16
CA GLU A 45 15.92 -8.91 -5.43
C GLU A 45 14.45 -8.72 -5.80
N GLU A 46 13.54 -8.84 -4.84
CA GLU A 46 12.10 -8.63 -5.06
C GLU A 46 11.78 -7.18 -5.39
N ARG A 47 12.48 -6.23 -4.78
CA ARG A 47 12.35 -4.80 -5.07
C ARG A 47 12.81 -4.48 -6.50
N ASP A 48 13.93 -5.05 -6.93
CA ASP A 48 14.58 -4.74 -8.20
C ASP A 48 14.06 -5.60 -9.36
N ALA A 49 13.33 -6.68 -9.07
CA ALA A 49 12.71 -7.53 -10.08
C ALA A 49 11.61 -6.79 -10.86
N THR A 50 11.49 -7.11 -12.14
CA THR A 50 10.34 -6.71 -12.95
C THR A 50 9.12 -7.53 -12.52
N LEU A 51 8.02 -6.85 -12.21
CA LEU A 51 6.74 -7.44 -11.85
C LEU A 51 5.66 -7.10 -12.90
N ALA A 52 4.57 -7.87 -12.87
CA ALA A 52 3.40 -7.58 -13.71
C ALA A 52 2.91 -6.15 -13.48
N GLY A 53 2.66 -5.41 -14.56
CA GLY A 53 2.19 -4.03 -14.55
C GLY A 53 3.27 -2.96 -14.37
N ASP A 54 4.56 -3.31 -14.24
CA ASP A 54 5.65 -2.33 -14.17
C ASP A 54 5.79 -1.52 -15.47
N ASP A 55 5.44 -2.12 -16.60
CA ASP A 55 5.42 -1.50 -17.93
C ASP A 55 4.33 -0.41 -18.09
N LEU A 56 3.28 -0.45 -17.26
CA LEU A 56 2.22 0.55 -17.27
C LEU A 56 2.69 1.92 -16.74
N ILE A 57 3.65 1.91 -15.79
CA ILE A 57 4.34 3.11 -15.27
C ILE A 57 5.84 2.79 -15.20
N PRO A 58 6.58 2.84 -16.32
CA PRO A 58 7.96 2.37 -16.37
C PRO A 58 8.94 3.22 -15.54
N ASN A 59 8.65 4.50 -15.37
CA ASN A 59 9.48 5.46 -14.62
C ASN A 59 8.66 6.11 -13.51
N PRO A 60 8.44 5.44 -12.37
CA PRO A 60 7.67 6.01 -11.28
C PRO A 60 8.47 7.04 -10.49
N ASP A 61 7.80 8.10 -10.04
CA ASP A 61 8.37 9.08 -9.09
C ASP A 61 8.43 8.50 -7.67
N LEU A 62 7.48 7.61 -7.33
CA LEU A 62 7.48 6.86 -6.08
C LEU A 62 7.16 5.40 -6.37
N MET A 63 7.94 4.49 -5.78
CA MET A 63 7.71 3.05 -5.81
C MET A 63 7.81 2.47 -4.41
N ALA A 64 6.83 1.63 -4.06
CA ALA A 64 6.88 0.80 -2.86
C ALA A 64 6.71 -0.67 -3.25
N THR A 65 7.56 -1.55 -2.72
CA THR A 65 7.43 -3.00 -2.88
C THR A 65 7.43 -3.65 -1.51
N ARG A 66 6.32 -4.27 -1.14
CA ARG A 66 6.14 -4.93 0.15
C ARG A 66 5.83 -6.39 -0.06
N ALA A 67 6.23 -7.24 0.88
CA ALA A 67 6.03 -8.67 0.72
C ALA A 67 5.83 -9.41 2.04
N ILE A 68 5.15 -10.56 1.96
CA ILE A 68 4.96 -11.50 3.06
C ILE A 68 4.99 -12.92 2.53
N THR A 69 5.48 -13.87 3.32
CA THR A 69 5.31 -15.30 3.05
C THR A 69 3.98 -15.77 3.61
N VAL A 70 3.25 -16.57 2.82
CA VAL A 70 1.98 -17.19 3.16
C VAL A 70 2.16 -18.70 3.09
N HIS A 71 1.86 -19.43 4.17
CA HIS A 71 1.96 -20.89 4.24
C HIS A 71 0.73 -21.56 3.61
N ALA A 72 0.50 -21.23 2.34
CA ALA A 72 -0.56 -21.75 1.50
C ALA A 72 -0.13 -21.66 0.04
N SER A 73 -0.72 -22.49 -0.84
CA SER A 73 -0.41 -22.44 -2.26
C SER A 73 -0.98 -21.19 -2.94
N PRO A 74 -0.49 -20.79 -4.13
CA PRO A 74 -1.05 -19.66 -4.86
C PRO A 74 -2.55 -19.78 -5.13
N GLU A 75 -3.07 -20.98 -5.36
CA GLU A 75 -4.50 -21.25 -5.58
C GLU A 75 -5.34 -21.00 -4.35
N GLN A 76 -4.76 -21.14 -3.16
CA GLN A 76 -5.43 -20.84 -1.88
C GLN A 76 -5.36 -19.37 -1.52
N VAL A 77 -4.33 -18.65 -1.97
CA VAL A 77 -4.14 -17.20 -1.74
C VAL A 77 -4.95 -16.38 -2.74
N TRP A 78 -4.99 -16.79 -4.00
CA TRP A 78 -5.58 -16.05 -5.10
C TRP A 78 -7.03 -15.62 -4.87
N PRO A 79 -7.95 -16.48 -4.36
CA PRO A 79 -9.34 -16.09 -4.16
C PRO A 79 -9.51 -14.86 -3.25
N TRP A 80 -8.63 -14.69 -2.28
CA TRP A 80 -8.65 -13.52 -1.38
C TRP A 80 -8.21 -12.24 -2.08
N ILE A 81 -7.31 -12.35 -3.06
CA ILE A 81 -6.88 -11.22 -3.90
C ILE A 81 -7.96 -10.89 -4.94
N ALA A 82 -8.53 -11.90 -5.59
CA ALA A 82 -9.54 -11.72 -6.62
C ALA A 82 -10.80 -11.00 -6.10
N GLN A 83 -11.16 -11.18 -4.84
CA GLN A 83 -12.35 -10.55 -4.25
C GLN A 83 -12.09 -9.23 -3.52
N LEU A 84 -10.88 -8.64 -3.59
CA LEU A 84 -10.60 -7.34 -2.99
C LEU A 84 -11.57 -6.25 -3.48
N GLY A 85 -11.88 -5.30 -2.61
CA GLY A 85 -12.62 -4.09 -2.95
C GLY A 85 -13.85 -3.82 -2.10
N GLN A 86 -14.25 -2.54 -2.08
CA GLN A 86 -15.49 -2.06 -1.47
C GLN A 86 -16.70 -2.68 -2.17
N GLY A 87 -17.71 -3.10 -1.39
CA GLY A 87 -18.89 -3.84 -1.90
C GLY A 87 -18.57 -5.28 -2.32
N ARG A 88 -17.37 -5.77 -2.04
CA ARG A 88 -16.88 -7.13 -2.25
C ARG A 88 -16.22 -7.65 -0.98
N GLY A 89 -15.09 -8.36 -1.07
CA GLY A 89 -14.37 -8.91 0.08
C GLY A 89 -13.67 -7.91 1.00
N GLY A 90 -13.77 -6.60 0.75
CA GLY A 90 -13.05 -5.58 1.50
C GLY A 90 -11.56 -5.62 1.24
N PHE A 91 -10.75 -5.12 2.18
CA PHE A 91 -9.29 -5.09 2.05
C PHE A 91 -8.57 -5.89 3.14
N TYR A 92 -9.30 -6.55 4.05
CA TYR A 92 -8.74 -7.32 5.18
C TYR A 92 -7.80 -6.49 6.07
N SER A 93 -8.04 -5.17 6.11
CA SER A 93 -7.24 -4.18 6.78
C SER A 93 -7.94 -3.68 8.06
N TYR A 94 -8.01 -2.38 8.25
CA TYR A 94 -8.67 -1.75 9.38
C TYR A 94 -10.03 -1.16 8.94
N ASP A 95 -11.05 -2.01 8.78
CA ASP A 95 -12.39 -1.60 8.34
C ASP A 95 -12.92 -0.38 9.10
N ALA A 96 -12.67 -0.32 10.43
CA ALA A 96 -13.12 0.82 11.24
C ALA A 96 -12.45 2.14 10.84
N LEU A 97 -11.17 2.12 10.44
CA LEU A 97 -10.47 3.33 9.97
C LEU A 97 -10.91 3.73 8.57
N GLU A 98 -11.12 2.75 7.68
CA GLU A 98 -11.65 2.95 6.33
C GLU A 98 -13.06 3.53 6.38
N ASN A 99 -13.90 3.01 7.27
CA ASN A 99 -15.28 3.46 7.42
C ASN A 99 -15.40 4.83 8.10
N LEU A 100 -14.40 5.25 8.88
CA LEU A 100 -14.35 6.60 9.44
C LEU A 100 -14.28 7.69 8.35
N VAL A 101 -13.71 7.35 7.19
CA VAL A 101 -13.63 8.24 6.02
C VAL A 101 -14.68 7.90 4.94
N GLY A 102 -15.69 7.09 5.27
CA GLY A 102 -16.83 6.80 4.42
C GLY A 102 -16.62 5.72 3.36
N CYS A 103 -15.60 4.86 3.50
CA CYS A 103 -15.31 3.83 2.51
C CYS A 103 -16.32 2.67 2.50
N ASP A 104 -17.12 2.49 3.56
CA ASP A 104 -18.13 1.41 3.68
C ASP A 104 -17.52 0.03 3.37
N ILE A 105 -16.41 -0.29 4.03
CA ILE A 105 -15.67 -1.53 3.88
C ILE A 105 -16.13 -2.55 4.94
N HIS A 106 -16.35 -3.77 4.47
CA HIS A 106 -16.66 -4.93 5.29
C HIS A 106 -15.80 -6.10 4.82
N SER A 107 -14.78 -6.45 5.59
CA SER A 107 -13.85 -7.53 5.23
C SER A 107 -14.53 -8.89 5.36
N ALA A 108 -14.59 -9.65 4.27
CA ALA A 108 -15.16 -10.99 4.23
C ALA A 108 -14.29 -12.01 4.97
N ASP A 109 -14.92 -12.97 5.62
CA ASP A 109 -14.25 -14.10 6.29
C ASP A 109 -14.31 -15.41 5.46
N GLN A 110 -14.95 -15.36 4.29
CA GLN A 110 -15.08 -16.49 3.37
C GLN A 110 -14.82 -16.06 1.94
N VAL A 111 -14.39 -17.01 1.11
CA VAL A 111 -14.32 -16.83 -0.34
C VAL A 111 -15.74 -16.88 -0.89
N VAL A 112 -16.13 -15.85 -1.62
CA VAL A 112 -17.44 -15.70 -2.24
C VAL A 112 -17.31 -16.00 -3.74
N PRO A 113 -17.97 -17.06 -4.26
CA PRO A 113 -17.83 -17.49 -5.65
C PRO A 113 -18.16 -16.40 -6.67
N GLU A 114 -19.15 -15.56 -6.40
CA GLU A 114 -19.63 -14.48 -7.26
C GLU A 114 -18.57 -13.37 -7.47
N TRP A 115 -17.56 -13.32 -6.61
CA TRP A 115 -16.49 -12.31 -6.68
C TRP A 115 -15.20 -12.82 -7.32
N GLN A 116 -15.19 -14.07 -7.82
CA GLN A 116 -13.98 -14.69 -8.35
C GLN A 116 -13.76 -14.44 -9.85
N ASP A 117 -14.80 -14.07 -10.60
CA ASP A 117 -14.72 -13.81 -12.06
C ASP A 117 -14.34 -12.36 -12.36
N LEU A 118 -13.14 -11.94 -11.89
CA LEU A 118 -12.60 -10.62 -12.14
C LEU A 118 -11.94 -10.57 -13.53
N LYS A 119 -12.21 -9.49 -14.30
CA LYS A 119 -11.72 -9.33 -15.68
C LYS A 119 -11.01 -8.00 -15.88
N VAL A 120 -10.13 -7.97 -16.86
CA VAL A 120 -9.54 -6.70 -17.34
C VAL A 120 -10.65 -5.76 -17.79
N GLY A 121 -10.60 -4.52 -17.31
CA GLY A 121 -11.63 -3.50 -17.53
C GLY A 121 -12.65 -3.38 -16.40
N ASP A 122 -12.76 -4.37 -15.52
CA ASP A 122 -13.56 -4.22 -14.30
C ASP A 122 -12.99 -3.14 -13.39
N GLN A 123 -13.76 -2.78 -12.35
CA GLN A 123 -13.30 -1.84 -11.32
C GLN A 123 -13.25 -2.51 -9.95
N VAL A 124 -12.13 -2.32 -9.26
CA VAL A 124 -12.01 -2.60 -7.83
C VAL A 124 -12.21 -1.28 -7.10
N LYS A 125 -13.33 -1.17 -6.40
CA LYS A 125 -13.68 0.05 -5.66
C LYS A 125 -12.87 0.15 -4.38
N LEU A 126 -12.34 1.35 -4.13
CA LEU A 126 -11.70 1.74 -2.86
C LEU A 126 -12.69 2.45 -1.93
N HIS A 127 -13.69 3.07 -2.53
CA HIS A 127 -14.77 3.83 -1.90
C HIS A 127 -16.02 3.64 -2.76
N PRO A 128 -17.26 3.82 -2.28
CA PRO A 128 -18.47 3.66 -3.10
C PRO A 128 -18.44 4.40 -4.45
N GLU A 129 -17.78 5.56 -4.49
CA GLU A 129 -17.70 6.41 -5.69
C GLU A 129 -16.35 6.34 -6.43
N VAL A 130 -15.34 5.67 -5.87
CA VAL A 130 -13.97 5.69 -6.38
C VAL A 130 -13.43 4.27 -6.52
N GLY A 131 -12.90 3.94 -7.69
CA GLY A 131 -12.28 2.65 -7.98
C GLY A 131 -11.06 2.76 -8.87
N LEU A 132 -10.27 1.71 -8.88
CA LEU A 132 -9.17 1.50 -9.81
C LEU A 132 -9.60 0.49 -10.88
N GLY A 133 -9.23 0.75 -12.12
CA GLY A 133 -9.48 -0.19 -13.23
C GLY A 133 -8.55 -1.41 -13.12
N VAL A 134 -9.11 -2.57 -13.41
CA VAL A 134 -8.32 -3.82 -13.52
C VAL A 134 -7.54 -3.79 -14.84
N ALA A 135 -6.24 -3.71 -14.76
CA ALA A 135 -5.33 -3.64 -15.92
C ALA A 135 -4.76 -5.00 -16.31
N VAL A 136 -4.49 -5.88 -15.33
CA VAL A 136 -3.99 -7.24 -15.57
C VAL A 136 -4.66 -8.20 -14.59
N VAL A 137 -5.09 -9.36 -15.10
CA VAL A 137 -5.55 -10.50 -14.30
C VAL A 137 -4.89 -11.76 -14.82
N GLU A 138 -4.07 -12.37 -14.01
CA GLU A 138 -3.48 -13.69 -14.23
C GLU A 138 -3.82 -14.56 -13.00
N PRO A 139 -4.88 -15.38 -13.06
CA PRO A 139 -5.33 -16.17 -11.94
C PRO A 139 -4.21 -17.01 -11.32
N GLY A 140 -4.08 -16.96 -9.99
CA GLY A 140 -3.01 -17.60 -9.24
C GLY A 140 -1.63 -16.93 -9.36
N ARG A 141 -1.49 -15.83 -10.13
CA ARG A 141 -0.19 -15.19 -10.38
C ARG A 141 -0.16 -13.69 -10.14
N ALA A 142 -1.07 -12.95 -10.78
CA ALA A 142 -1.03 -11.49 -10.67
C ALA A 142 -2.39 -10.82 -10.84
N LEU A 143 -2.62 -9.78 -10.06
CA LEU A 143 -3.67 -8.77 -10.25
C LEU A 143 -3.00 -7.40 -10.28
N VAL A 144 -3.27 -6.60 -11.31
CA VAL A 144 -2.79 -5.22 -11.39
C VAL A 144 -3.97 -4.29 -11.58
N LEU A 145 -4.08 -3.33 -10.67
CA LEU A 145 -5.04 -2.25 -10.71
C LEU A 145 -4.33 -0.97 -11.19
N ARG A 146 -5.04 -0.11 -11.94
CA ARG A 146 -4.51 1.18 -12.40
C ARG A 146 -5.54 2.29 -12.25
N GLY A 147 -5.08 3.49 -11.94
CA GLY A 147 -5.89 4.70 -11.89
C GLY A 147 -5.34 5.73 -10.93
N GLY A 148 -6.20 6.63 -10.48
CA GLY A 148 -5.88 7.61 -9.45
C GLY A 148 -7.14 7.98 -8.69
N VAL A 149 -7.00 8.35 -7.43
CA VAL A 149 -8.12 8.78 -6.59
C VAL A 149 -8.36 10.27 -6.81
N PRO A 150 -9.51 10.68 -7.38
CA PRO A 150 -9.82 12.09 -7.60
C PRO A 150 -10.03 12.82 -6.26
N MET A 151 -9.76 14.12 -6.27
CA MET A 151 -10.01 15.01 -5.13
C MET A 151 -11.28 15.82 -5.41
N GLY A 152 -12.43 15.25 -5.08
CA GLY A 152 -13.73 15.83 -5.46
C GLY A 152 -13.87 15.85 -6.98
N THR A 153 -14.04 17.05 -7.58
CA THR A 153 -14.15 17.25 -9.04
C THR A 153 -12.80 17.42 -9.74
N VAL A 154 -11.70 17.46 -9.00
CA VAL A 154 -10.34 17.64 -9.56
C VAL A 154 -9.76 16.28 -9.92
N PRO A 155 -9.20 16.10 -11.14
CA PRO A 155 -8.49 14.89 -11.52
C PRO A 155 -7.34 14.60 -10.54
N PRO A 156 -6.99 13.32 -10.32
CA PRO A 156 -5.90 12.96 -9.44
C PRO A 156 -4.58 13.57 -9.96
N PRO A 157 -3.72 14.11 -9.06
CA PRO A 157 -2.44 14.69 -9.46
C PRO A 157 -1.36 13.65 -9.77
N TYR A 158 -1.75 12.39 -9.91
CA TYR A 158 -0.89 11.23 -10.19
C TYR A 158 -1.67 10.14 -10.94
N ASP A 159 -0.96 9.30 -11.67
CA ASP A 159 -1.39 7.97 -12.09
C ASP A 159 -0.72 6.93 -11.18
N THR A 160 -1.38 5.82 -10.90
CA THR A 160 -0.82 4.77 -10.05
C THR A 160 -1.17 3.38 -10.56
N THR A 161 -0.26 2.44 -10.32
CA THR A 161 -0.54 1.01 -10.38
C THR A 161 -0.41 0.39 -8.99
N TRP A 162 -1.30 -0.56 -8.71
CA TRP A 162 -1.29 -1.37 -7.51
C TRP A 162 -1.31 -2.84 -7.91
N ALA A 163 -0.15 -3.48 -7.83
CA ALA A 163 0.06 -4.85 -8.27
C ALA A 163 0.16 -5.80 -7.09
N PHE A 164 -0.53 -6.92 -7.19
CA PHE A 164 -0.45 -8.08 -6.31
C PHE A 164 0.15 -9.22 -7.11
N VAL A 165 1.29 -9.75 -6.68
CA VAL A 165 2.01 -10.81 -7.42
C VAL A 165 2.26 -11.99 -6.48
N LEU A 166 1.88 -13.18 -6.91
CA LEU A 166 2.11 -14.43 -6.22
C LEU A 166 3.29 -15.17 -6.86
N ARG A 167 4.22 -15.61 -6.02
CA ARG A 167 5.34 -16.46 -6.44
C ARG A 167 5.35 -17.71 -5.56
N GLU A 168 5.10 -18.86 -6.17
CA GLU A 168 5.23 -20.13 -5.50
C GLU A 168 6.69 -20.37 -5.12
N GLN A 169 6.89 -20.91 -3.92
CA GLN A 169 8.20 -21.26 -3.39
C GLN A 169 8.39 -22.79 -3.43
N PRO A 170 9.65 -23.27 -3.48
CA PRO A 170 9.94 -24.71 -3.54
C PRO A 170 9.40 -25.52 -2.36
N ASP A 171 9.12 -24.86 -1.23
CA ASP A 171 8.54 -25.49 -0.03
C ASP A 171 7.00 -25.51 -0.03
N GLY A 172 6.37 -25.12 -1.14
CA GLY A 172 4.91 -25.06 -1.29
C GLY A 172 4.26 -23.83 -0.66
N THR A 173 5.05 -22.91 -0.08
CA THR A 173 4.54 -21.62 0.37
C THR A 173 4.41 -20.63 -0.78
N THR A 174 3.68 -19.54 -0.57
CA THR A 174 3.52 -18.47 -1.53
C THR A 174 4.18 -17.21 -1.02
N ARG A 175 4.99 -16.59 -1.87
CA ARG A 175 5.46 -15.24 -1.66
C ARG A 175 4.48 -14.25 -2.27
N LEU A 176 3.76 -13.49 -1.44
CA LEU A 176 2.84 -12.43 -1.86
C LEU A 176 3.59 -11.11 -1.84
N LEU A 177 3.77 -10.54 -3.03
CA LEU A 177 4.36 -9.21 -3.24
C LEU A 177 3.25 -8.21 -3.58
N VAL A 178 3.31 -7.03 -2.99
CA VAL A 178 2.47 -5.90 -3.35
C VAL A 178 3.36 -4.74 -3.76
N ARG A 179 3.17 -4.25 -5.01
CA ARG A 179 3.91 -3.12 -5.55
C ARG A 179 2.97 -1.98 -5.89
N GLU A 180 3.29 -0.81 -5.38
CA GLU A 180 2.65 0.45 -5.73
C GLU A 180 3.63 1.32 -6.51
N ARG A 181 3.19 1.87 -7.63
CA ARG A 181 3.97 2.80 -8.45
C ARG A 181 3.14 4.05 -8.72
N TYR A 182 3.73 5.21 -8.55
CA TYR A 182 3.10 6.51 -8.77
C TYR A 182 3.89 7.31 -9.78
N ALA A 183 3.21 7.82 -10.81
CA ALA A 183 3.73 8.83 -11.73
C ALA A 183 3.02 10.16 -11.43
N TYR A 184 3.77 11.17 -11.04
CA TYR A 184 3.22 12.48 -10.69
C TYR A 184 2.90 13.28 -11.94
N THR A 185 1.66 13.75 -12.06
CA THR A 185 1.19 14.61 -13.17
C THR A 185 1.23 16.09 -12.79
N GLN A 186 1.44 16.40 -11.50
CA GLN A 186 1.52 17.75 -10.95
C GLN A 186 2.72 17.87 -10.03
N GLN A 187 3.42 19.01 -10.06
CA GLN A 187 4.61 19.26 -9.23
C GLN A 187 4.34 19.21 -7.72
N TRP A 188 3.11 19.48 -7.30
CA TRP A 188 2.71 19.44 -5.90
C TRP A 188 2.25 18.03 -5.43
N ALA A 189 2.13 17.07 -6.34
CA ALA A 189 1.69 15.70 -6.02
C ALA A 189 2.46 15.05 -4.86
N PRO A 190 3.80 15.21 -4.72
CA PRO A 190 4.54 14.66 -3.58
C PRO A 190 4.01 15.11 -2.23
N LEU A 191 3.53 16.36 -2.11
CA LEU A 191 2.99 16.89 -0.85
C LEU A 191 1.72 16.17 -0.39
N LEU A 192 0.99 15.57 -1.33
CA LEU A 192 -0.19 14.74 -1.04
C LEU A 192 0.20 13.26 -0.89
N VAL A 193 0.94 12.73 -1.86
CA VAL A 193 1.20 11.29 -1.97
C VAL A 193 2.12 10.79 -0.84
N GLU A 194 3.16 11.54 -0.48
CA GLU A 194 4.12 11.11 0.54
C GLU A 194 3.50 10.92 1.95
N PRO A 195 2.67 11.84 2.47
CA PRO A 195 1.97 11.60 3.74
C PRO A 195 0.96 10.44 3.65
N VAL A 196 0.23 10.34 2.52
CA VAL A 196 -0.73 9.24 2.29
C VAL A 196 -0.01 7.90 2.22
N ALA A 197 1.20 7.83 1.65
CA ALA A 197 2.01 6.61 1.57
C ALA A 197 2.37 6.04 2.96
N VAL A 198 2.47 6.88 4.00
CA VAL A 198 2.68 6.41 5.38
C VAL A 198 1.43 5.70 5.91
N VAL A 199 0.25 6.28 5.68
CA VAL A 199 -1.02 5.66 6.07
C VAL A 199 -1.24 4.38 5.25
N ALA A 200 -1.04 4.44 3.94
CA ALA A 200 -1.13 3.29 3.03
C ALA A 200 -0.19 2.15 3.46
N PHE A 201 1.00 2.46 3.97
CA PHE A 201 1.91 1.44 4.51
C PHE A 201 1.27 0.65 5.67
N VAL A 202 0.68 1.33 6.65
CA VAL A 202 0.03 0.69 7.80
C VAL A 202 -1.16 -0.17 7.35
N MET A 203 -1.95 0.35 6.41
CA MET A 203 -3.10 -0.36 5.83
C MET A 203 -2.65 -1.59 5.04
N THR A 204 -1.67 -1.43 4.14
CA THR A 204 -1.10 -2.53 3.33
C THR A 204 -0.50 -3.62 4.22
N GLN A 205 0.24 -3.24 5.26
CA GLN A 205 0.82 -4.21 6.20
C GLN A 205 -0.27 -5.06 6.88
N ARG A 206 -1.39 -4.44 7.29
CA ARG A 206 -2.51 -5.16 7.89
C ARG A 206 -3.24 -6.01 6.85
N MET A 207 -3.46 -5.49 5.64
CA MET A 207 -4.07 -6.21 4.52
C MET A 207 -3.29 -7.48 4.19
N LEU A 208 -1.97 -7.39 4.02
CA LEU A 208 -1.12 -8.54 3.73
C LEU A 208 -1.24 -9.64 4.81
N ARG A 209 -1.24 -9.24 6.08
CA ARG A 209 -1.47 -10.18 7.18
C ARG A 209 -2.88 -10.74 7.16
N GLY A 210 -3.89 -9.92 6.86
CA GLY A 210 -5.28 -10.35 6.75
C GLY A 210 -5.52 -11.37 5.64
N ILE A 211 -4.86 -11.20 4.48
CA ILE A 211 -4.85 -12.18 3.38
C ILE A 211 -4.18 -13.47 3.82
N ARG A 212 -2.98 -13.38 4.41
CA ARG A 212 -2.25 -14.54 4.92
C ARG A 212 -3.09 -15.34 5.91
N ASP A 213 -3.60 -14.70 6.94
CA ASP A 213 -4.31 -15.35 8.03
C ASP A 213 -5.54 -16.12 7.51
N ARG A 214 -6.23 -15.59 6.48
CA ARG A 214 -7.38 -16.24 5.83
C ARG A 214 -6.97 -17.39 4.93
N ALA A 215 -5.96 -17.22 4.11
CA ALA A 215 -5.48 -18.27 3.22
C ALA A 215 -4.93 -19.47 4.02
N GLU A 216 -4.20 -19.22 5.11
CA GLU A 216 -3.65 -20.27 5.97
C GLU A 216 -4.70 -21.00 6.81
N GLN A 217 -5.83 -20.36 7.14
CA GLN A 217 -6.95 -21.02 7.82
C GLN A 217 -7.63 -22.05 6.92
N GLY A 218 -7.81 -21.76 5.63
CA GLY A 218 -8.38 -22.68 4.65
C GLY A 218 -7.47 -23.88 4.34
N SER A 219 -6.20 -23.81 4.69
CA SER A 219 -5.19 -24.86 4.45
C SER A 219 -5.09 -25.86 5.62
N ARG A 220 -5.74 -25.60 6.76
CA ARG A 220 -5.69 -26.53 7.91
C ARG A 220 -6.58 -27.74 7.63
N PRO A 221 -6.05 -28.99 7.75
CA PRO A 221 -6.89 -30.18 7.71
C PRO A 221 -7.99 -30.05 8.77
N THR A 222 -9.22 -30.23 8.37
CA THR A 222 -10.33 -30.47 9.32
C THR A 222 -9.98 -31.70 10.15
N ALA A 223 -9.76 -31.51 11.45
CA ALA A 223 -9.45 -32.56 12.41
C ALA A 223 -10.63 -33.50 12.60
#